data_988f3937e9554fee779163f345cf2334
#
_entry.id   988f3937e9554fee779163f345cf2334
#
_cell.length_a   1.000
_cell.length_b   1.000
_cell.length_c   1.000
_cell.angle_alpha   90.00
_cell.angle_beta   90.00
_cell.angle_gamma   90.00
#
_symmetry.space_group_name_H-M   'P 1'
#
loop_
_entity.id
_entity.type
_entity.pdbx_description
1 polymer ?
#
loop_
_entity_poly.entity_id
_entity_poly.type
_entity_poly.pdbx_seq_one_letter_code
_entity_poly.pdbx_strand_id
1 'polypeptide(L)'
;MKKILLLLSMLMFIFTATVSAASAVFLKNQWYEPSEGTAEYVRVFTTDNPDYYRYINDRFAFAINLPANFNQAFESTNGDGCIFKDEYGSSFTVSGGHNMGMTLADEYDMDIQNHPSAAYKAKGDDWYVISYLENDRIYYKKCFINGEYWNTWYFDYPSWLADSYNNKCAAIE
;
A
#
# COMPACT_ATOMS: atom_id res chain seq x y z
N MET A 1 19.03 23.61 70.35
CA MET A 1 18.85 22.40 69.59
C MET A 1 17.99 22.74 68.37
N LYS A 2 18.65 22.93 67.22
CA LYS A 2 17.97 23.28 65.95
C LYS A 2 17.58 22.01 65.22
N LYS A 3 16.29 21.81 65.02
CA LYS A 3 15.77 20.67 64.18
C LYS A 3 15.91 21.08 62.71
N ILE A 4 16.79 20.35 62.00
CA ILE A 4 16.93 20.47 60.56
C ILE A 4 15.83 19.61 59.91
N LEU A 5 14.88 20.26 59.28
CA LEU A 5 13.82 19.61 58.51
C LEU A 5 14.40 19.31 57.10
N LEU A 6 14.71 18.05 56.83
CA LEU A 6 15.15 17.62 55.52
C LEU A 6 13.92 17.48 54.60
N LEU A 7 13.73 18.42 53.71
CA LEU A 7 12.71 18.35 52.65
C LEU A 7 13.25 17.46 51.53
N LEU A 8 12.81 16.21 51.48
CA LEU A 8 13.09 15.30 50.40
C LEU A 8 12.16 15.67 49.20
N SER A 9 12.64 16.50 48.28
CA SER A 9 11.93 16.76 47.04
C SER A 9 12.07 15.55 46.14
N MET A 10 11.04 14.72 46.11
CA MET A 10 10.89 13.62 45.19
C MET A 10 10.60 14.20 43.78
N LEU A 11 11.64 14.31 42.95
CA LEU A 11 11.53 14.74 41.58
C LEU A 11 10.87 13.61 40.80
N MET A 12 9.57 13.69 40.63
CA MET A 12 8.79 12.78 39.80
C MET A 12 9.09 13.09 38.34
N PHE A 13 10.02 12.34 37.73
CA PHE A 13 10.21 12.35 36.27
C PHE A 13 8.98 11.71 35.62
N ILE A 14 8.06 12.57 35.18
CA ILE A 14 6.98 12.15 34.29
C ILE A 14 7.64 11.92 32.94
N PHE A 15 7.97 10.65 32.63
CA PHE A 15 8.22 10.25 31.25
C PHE A 15 6.90 10.36 30.49
N THR A 16 6.66 11.49 29.87
CA THR A 16 5.68 11.57 28.79
C THR A 16 6.27 10.82 27.62
N ALA A 17 5.94 9.53 27.49
CA ALA A 17 6.09 8.85 26.22
C ALA A 17 5.24 9.65 25.22
N THR A 18 5.89 10.42 24.36
CA THR A 18 5.25 10.99 23.18
C THR A 18 4.93 9.80 22.30
N VAL A 19 3.73 9.26 22.43
CA VAL A 19 3.16 8.43 21.38
C VAL A 19 3.10 9.37 20.18
N SER A 20 4.02 9.20 19.26
CA SER A 20 3.92 9.83 17.94
C SER A 20 2.61 9.32 17.36
N ALA A 21 1.56 10.12 17.45
CA ALA A 21 0.32 9.81 16.75
C ALA A 21 0.71 9.65 15.29
N ALA A 22 0.42 8.47 14.70
CA ALA A 22 0.64 8.26 13.29
C ALA A 22 0.03 9.45 12.55
N SER A 23 0.88 10.20 11.83
CA SER A 23 0.43 11.43 11.19
C SER A 23 -0.56 11.03 10.11
N ALA A 24 -1.80 11.52 10.19
CA ALA A 24 -2.78 11.33 9.13
C ALA A 24 -2.18 11.83 7.80
N VAL A 25 -2.38 11.11 6.71
CA VAL A 25 -1.89 11.48 5.39
C VAL A 25 -2.89 12.40 4.72
N PHE A 26 -2.45 13.60 4.33
CA PHE A 26 -3.28 14.54 3.59
C PHE A 26 -3.16 14.28 2.08
N LEU A 27 -4.23 13.74 1.49
CA LEU A 27 -4.30 13.41 0.08
C LEU A 27 -5.23 14.38 -0.67
N LYS A 28 -4.70 15.15 -1.62
CA LYS A 28 -5.44 16.05 -2.50
C LYS A 28 -6.50 16.90 -1.78
N ASN A 29 -6.07 17.74 -0.83
CA ASN A 29 -6.90 18.64 -0.04
C ASN A 29 -7.92 17.96 0.89
N GLN A 30 -7.75 16.69 1.18
CA GLN A 30 -8.53 15.98 2.19
C GLN A 30 -7.65 15.01 2.96
N TRP A 31 -8.00 14.77 4.21
CA TRP A 31 -7.37 13.73 5.00
C TRP A 31 -7.89 12.36 4.56
N TYR A 32 -6.98 11.38 4.48
CA TYR A 32 -7.37 10.00 4.29
C TYR A 32 -7.95 9.47 5.61
N GLU A 33 -9.18 9.00 5.55
CA GLU A 33 -9.87 8.34 6.66
C GLU A 33 -10.35 6.98 6.14
N PRO A 34 -10.06 5.87 6.86
CA PRO A 34 -10.60 4.56 6.51
C PRO A 34 -12.12 4.57 6.54
N SER A 35 -12.74 3.75 5.70
CA SER A 35 -14.20 3.53 5.71
C SER A 35 -14.66 2.97 7.07
N GLU A 36 -15.91 3.23 7.44
CA GLU A 36 -16.49 2.67 8.65
C GLU A 36 -16.40 1.14 8.66
N GLY A 37 -15.90 0.55 9.75
CA GLY A 37 -15.65 -0.87 9.90
C GLY A 37 -14.32 -1.37 9.35
N THR A 38 -13.50 -0.52 8.73
CA THR A 38 -12.16 -0.86 8.23
C THR A 38 -11.03 -0.16 8.98
N ALA A 39 -11.35 0.85 9.79
CA ALA A 39 -10.39 1.71 10.47
C ALA A 39 -9.40 0.97 11.39
N GLU A 40 -9.75 -0.22 11.86
CA GLU A 40 -8.88 -1.02 12.73
C GLU A 40 -7.75 -1.74 11.98
N TYR A 41 -7.91 -1.98 10.67
CA TYR A 41 -6.95 -2.76 9.88
C TYR A 41 -6.48 -2.10 8.58
N VAL A 42 -7.00 -0.93 8.22
CA VAL A 42 -6.52 -0.17 7.06
C VAL A 42 -5.91 1.15 7.50
N ARG A 43 -4.67 1.41 7.08
CA ARG A 43 -3.92 2.61 7.50
C ARG A 43 -3.03 3.13 6.39
N VAL A 44 -2.88 4.46 6.34
CA VAL A 44 -1.91 5.14 5.47
C VAL A 44 -0.99 6.00 6.34
N PHE A 45 0.31 5.87 6.13
CA PHE A 45 1.33 6.60 6.89
C PHE A 45 2.26 7.38 5.97
N THR A 46 2.83 8.46 6.48
CA THR A 46 4.03 9.07 5.89
C THR A 46 5.23 8.14 6.07
N THR A 47 6.19 8.20 5.16
CA THR A 47 7.47 7.49 5.26
C THR A 47 8.61 8.48 5.43
N ASP A 48 9.82 7.98 5.73
CA ASP A 48 11.04 8.81 5.77
C ASP A 48 11.41 9.37 4.40
N ASN A 49 10.93 8.72 3.31
CA ASN A 49 11.06 9.24 1.96
C ASN A 49 9.77 9.99 1.58
N PRO A 50 9.82 11.32 1.39
CA PRO A 50 8.65 12.15 1.08
C PRO A 50 8.00 11.80 -0.28
N ASP A 51 8.69 11.03 -1.13
CA ASP A 51 8.16 10.59 -2.42
C ASP A 51 7.18 9.41 -2.29
N TYR A 52 7.02 8.85 -1.07
CA TYR A 52 6.16 7.69 -0.83
C TYR A 52 5.33 7.83 0.45
N TYR A 53 4.12 7.26 0.38
CA TYR A 53 3.29 6.89 1.54
C TYR A 53 3.37 5.38 1.74
N ARG A 54 3.03 4.91 2.95
CA ARG A 54 2.89 3.49 3.27
C ARG A 54 1.42 3.16 3.49
N TYR A 55 0.82 2.34 2.63
CA TYR A 55 -0.50 1.75 2.84
C TYR A 55 -0.34 0.39 3.52
N ILE A 56 -1.11 0.14 4.56
CA ILE A 56 -1.12 -1.13 5.29
C ILE A 56 -2.55 -1.64 5.34
N ASN A 57 -2.73 -2.92 5.02
CA ASN A 57 -3.96 -3.66 5.21
C ASN A 57 -3.68 -4.89 6.06
N ASP A 58 -4.00 -4.80 7.37
CA ASP A 58 -3.79 -5.88 8.32
C ASP A 58 -4.82 -7.01 8.16
N ARG A 59 -5.96 -6.76 7.48
CA ARG A 59 -6.98 -7.78 7.22
C ARG A 59 -6.45 -8.91 6.34
N PHE A 60 -5.65 -8.57 5.35
CA PHE A 60 -5.08 -9.52 4.39
C PHE A 60 -3.55 -9.52 4.41
N ALA A 61 -2.96 -9.02 5.51
CA ALA A 61 -1.54 -9.08 5.84
C ALA A 61 -0.60 -8.56 4.74
N PHE A 62 -0.92 -7.39 4.14
CA PHE A 62 -0.03 -6.77 3.17
C PHE A 62 0.20 -5.28 3.44
N ALA A 63 1.32 -4.80 2.95
CA ALA A 63 1.66 -3.39 2.98
C ALA A 63 2.42 -3.00 1.71
N ILE A 64 2.26 -1.75 1.27
CA ILE A 64 2.86 -1.27 0.04
C ILE A 64 3.31 0.18 0.16
N ASN A 65 4.43 0.51 -0.48
CA ASN A 65 4.85 1.88 -0.66
C ASN A 65 4.15 2.46 -1.88
N LEU A 66 3.38 3.51 -1.67
CA LEU A 66 2.59 4.20 -2.67
C LEU A 66 3.30 5.50 -3.06
N PRO A 67 3.57 5.77 -4.34
CA PRO A 67 4.13 7.05 -4.75
C PRO A 67 3.25 8.23 -4.32
N ALA A 68 3.84 9.27 -3.75
CA ALA A 68 3.12 10.39 -3.12
C ALA A 68 2.25 11.22 -4.08
N ASN A 69 2.51 11.13 -5.39
CA ASN A 69 1.67 11.77 -6.41
C ASN A 69 0.31 11.08 -6.61
N PHE A 70 0.12 9.85 -6.10
CA PHE A 70 -1.19 9.17 -6.05
C PHE A 70 -1.97 9.66 -4.83
N ASN A 71 -2.48 10.88 -4.92
CA ASN A 71 -3.03 11.64 -3.81
C ASN A 71 -4.55 11.66 -3.72
N GLN A 72 -5.23 10.75 -4.42
CA GLN A 72 -6.65 10.47 -4.29
C GLN A 72 -6.83 9.01 -3.90
N ALA A 73 -7.58 8.74 -2.84
CA ALA A 73 -7.82 7.39 -2.33
C ALA A 73 -9.31 7.05 -2.38
N PHE A 74 -9.63 5.86 -2.87
CA PHE A 74 -10.98 5.30 -2.95
C PHE A 74 -10.95 3.90 -2.33
N GLU A 75 -11.26 3.83 -1.06
CA GLU A 75 -11.25 2.59 -0.30
C GLU A 75 -12.53 1.78 -0.54
N SER A 76 -12.40 0.46 -0.62
CA SER A 76 -13.55 -0.44 -0.63
C SER A 76 -14.27 -0.42 0.72
N THR A 77 -15.61 -0.47 0.70
CA THR A 77 -16.44 -0.42 1.92
C THR A 77 -16.23 -1.62 2.86
N ASN A 78 -15.70 -2.73 2.35
CA ASN A 78 -15.41 -3.94 3.11
C ASN A 78 -13.92 -4.06 3.50
N GLY A 79 -13.07 -3.06 3.17
CA GLY A 79 -11.66 -3.05 3.50
C GLY A 79 -10.79 -4.04 2.74
N ASP A 80 -11.24 -4.55 1.60
CA ASP A 80 -10.45 -5.50 0.79
C ASP A 80 -9.30 -4.81 0.04
N GLY A 81 -9.39 -3.49 -0.14
CA GLY A 81 -8.35 -2.75 -0.84
C GLY A 81 -8.72 -1.29 -1.10
N CYS A 82 -7.84 -0.63 -1.83
CA CYS A 82 -7.97 0.77 -2.17
C CYS A 82 -7.50 1.04 -3.61
N ILE A 83 -8.14 1.99 -4.27
CA ILE A 83 -7.69 2.55 -5.55
C ILE A 83 -7.11 3.92 -5.26
N PHE A 84 -5.86 4.12 -5.61
CA PHE A 84 -5.20 5.42 -5.56
C PHE A 84 -5.08 5.99 -6.96
N LYS A 85 -5.31 7.28 -7.12
CA LYS A 85 -5.22 7.97 -8.41
C LYS A 85 -4.33 9.20 -8.33
N ASP A 86 -3.68 9.49 -9.45
CA ASP A 86 -2.97 10.75 -9.65
C ASP A 86 -3.79 11.75 -10.51
N GLU A 87 -3.21 12.90 -10.78
CA GLU A 87 -3.82 13.94 -11.63
C GLU A 87 -3.71 13.65 -13.13
N TYR A 88 -2.90 12.66 -13.54
CA TYR A 88 -2.63 12.32 -14.94
C TYR A 88 -3.51 11.18 -15.46
N GLY A 89 -4.42 10.69 -14.61
CA GLY A 89 -5.33 9.59 -14.95
C GLY A 89 -4.69 8.21 -14.81
N SER A 90 -3.57 8.12 -14.05
CA SER A 90 -3.03 6.84 -13.63
C SER A 90 -3.78 6.31 -12.42
N SER A 91 -3.83 4.99 -12.26
CA SER A 91 -4.38 4.37 -11.07
C SER A 91 -3.48 3.27 -10.51
N PHE A 92 -3.51 3.15 -9.19
CA PHE A 92 -2.82 2.14 -8.45
C PHE A 92 -3.82 1.43 -7.55
N THR A 93 -4.21 0.23 -7.92
CA THR A 93 -5.17 -0.58 -7.16
C THR A 93 -4.41 -1.62 -6.33
N VAL A 94 -4.69 -1.66 -5.05
CA VAL A 94 -4.20 -2.69 -4.13
C VAL A 94 -5.38 -3.44 -3.55
N SER A 95 -5.32 -4.75 -3.52
CA SER A 95 -6.39 -5.57 -2.95
C SER A 95 -5.87 -6.88 -2.40
N GLY A 96 -6.61 -7.47 -1.48
CA GLY A 96 -6.34 -8.75 -0.91
C GLY A 96 -7.62 -9.52 -0.62
N GLY A 97 -7.50 -10.81 -0.42
CA GLY A 97 -8.60 -11.68 -0.06
C GLY A 97 -8.13 -13.04 0.47
N HIS A 98 -9.06 -13.79 1.03
CA HIS A 98 -8.78 -15.17 1.42
C HIS A 98 -8.55 -16.05 0.19
N ASN A 99 -7.48 -16.82 0.22
CA ASN A 99 -7.23 -17.81 -0.81
C ASN A 99 -8.14 -19.01 -0.62
N MET A 100 -9.01 -19.26 -1.58
CA MET A 100 -9.98 -20.36 -1.56
C MET A 100 -9.44 -21.61 -2.28
N GLY A 101 -8.11 -21.81 -2.28
CA GLY A 101 -7.46 -22.97 -2.89
C GLY A 101 -6.89 -22.70 -4.29
N MET A 102 -6.79 -21.43 -4.68
CA MET A 102 -6.15 -21.03 -5.93
C MET A 102 -4.62 -21.15 -5.79
N THR A 103 -3.96 -21.69 -6.80
CA THR A 103 -2.50 -21.70 -6.84
C THR A 103 -1.94 -20.52 -7.62
N LEU A 104 -0.70 -20.14 -7.31
CA LEU A 104 -0.01 -19.10 -8.06
C LEU A 104 0.11 -19.43 -9.55
N ALA A 105 0.28 -20.73 -9.87
CA ALA A 105 0.39 -21.20 -11.25
C ALA A 105 -0.94 -21.02 -12.01
N ASP A 106 -2.07 -21.37 -11.39
CA ASP A 106 -3.40 -21.23 -12.00
C ASP A 106 -3.71 -19.76 -12.32
N GLU A 107 -3.43 -18.86 -11.37
CA GLU A 107 -3.66 -17.43 -11.54
C GLU A 107 -2.74 -16.83 -12.62
N TYR A 108 -1.44 -17.21 -12.60
CA TYR A 108 -0.49 -16.78 -13.62
C TYR A 108 -0.90 -17.26 -15.02
N ASP A 109 -1.27 -18.54 -15.17
CA ASP A 109 -1.65 -19.09 -16.45
C ASP A 109 -2.93 -18.45 -16.99
N MET A 110 -3.89 -18.14 -16.13
CA MET A 110 -5.09 -17.39 -16.49
C MET A 110 -4.75 -15.98 -17.00
N ASP A 111 -3.88 -15.26 -16.29
CA ASP A 111 -3.45 -13.92 -16.71
C ASP A 111 -2.69 -13.95 -18.06
N ILE A 112 -1.82 -14.93 -18.27
CA ILE A 112 -1.10 -15.09 -19.56
C ILE A 112 -2.05 -15.44 -20.71
N GLN A 113 -3.09 -16.23 -20.45
CA GLN A 113 -4.12 -16.52 -21.46
C GLN A 113 -4.93 -15.27 -21.81
N ASN A 114 -5.24 -14.44 -20.84
CA ASN A 114 -5.96 -13.18 -21.05
C ASN A 114 -5.08 -12.11 -21.73
N HIS A 115 -3.78 -12.12 -21.45
CA HIS A 115 -2.81 -11.15 -21.99
C HIS A 115 -1.62 -11.84 -22.65
N PRO A 116 -1.83 -12.57 -23.78
CA PRO A 116 -0.78 -13.35 -24.42
C PRO A 116 0.37 -12.48 -24.95
N SER A 117 0.10 -11.20 -25.25
CA SER A 117 1.07 -10.20 -25.71
C SER A 117 1.82 -9.47 -24.59
N ALA A 118 1.70 -9.92 -23.33
CA ALA A 118 2.42 -9.29 -22.23
C ALA A 118 3.92 -9.20 -22.51
N ALA A 119 4.44 -7.98 -22.50
CA ALA A 119 5.82 -7.66 -22.86
C ALA A 119 6.82 -8.04 -21.75
N TYR A 120 6.37 -8.03 -20.49
CA TYR A 120 7.17 -8.42 -19.33
C TYR A 120 6.44 -9.47 -18.51
N LYS A 121 7.18 -10.51 -18.11
CA LYS A 121 6.69 -11.64 -17.32
C LYS A 121 7.81 -12.08 -16.38
N ALA A 122 7.52 -12.18 -15.11
CA ALA A 122 8.44 -12.74 -14.11
C ALA A 122 7.64 -13.46 -13.01
N LYS A 123 8.25 -14.44 -12.38
CA LYS A 123 7.66 -15.14 -11.23
C LYS A 123 8.73 -15.65 -10.27
N GLY A 124 8.38 -15.68 -9.00
CA GLY A 124 9.10 -16.31 -7.90
C GLY A 124 8.31 -17.49 -7.33
N ASP A 125 8.61 -17.83 -6.10
CA ASP A 125 7.98 -18.97 -5.42
C ASP A 125 6.53 -18.65 -5.00
N ASP A 126 6.26 -17.41 -4.57
CA ASP A 126 4.99 -16.94 -4.03
C ASP A 126 4.41 -15.71 -4.74
N TRP A 127 5.03 -15.28 -5.84
CA TRP A 127 4.59 -14.11 -6.61
C TRP A 127 4.81 -14.27 -8.10
N TYR A 128 4.03 -13.52 -8.88
CA TYR A 128 4.33 -13.27 -10.29
C TYR A 128 4.05 -11.81 -10.66
N VAL A 129 4.62 -11.41 -11.80
CA VAL A 129 4.38 -10.12 -12.44
C VAL A 129 4.08 -10.35 -13.92
N ILE A 130 3.10 -9.60 -14.43
CA ILE A 130 2.92 -9.37 -15.86
C ILE A 130 2.81 -7.88 -16.15
N SER A 131 3.32 -7.44 -17.31
CA SER A 131 3.08 -6.10 -17.81
C SER A 131 2.77 -6.12 -19.29
N TYR A 132 1.77 -5.35 -19.70
CA TYR A 132 1.29 -5.29 -21.09
C TYR A 132 0.82 -3.88 -21.45
N LEU A 133 0.77 -3.63 -22.76
CA LEU A 133 0.23 -2.40 -23.34
C LEU A 133 -1.12 -2.70 -23.98
N GLU A 134 -2.14 -1.94 -23.60
CA GLU A 134 -3.47 -2.02 -24.19
C GLU A 134 -4.11 -0.63 -24.21
N ASN A 135 -4.73 -0.24 -25.32
CA ASN A 135 -5.43 1.05 -25.48
C ASN A 135 -4.60 2.27 -25.04
N ASP A 136 -3.33 2.33 -25.45
CA ASP A 136 -2.36 3.37 -25.09
C ASP A 136 -2.08 3.49 -23.57
N ARG A 137 -2.35 2.45 -22.81
CA ARG A 137 -2.05 2.36 -21.38
C ARG A 137 -1.13 1.17 -21.10
N ILE A 138 -0.19 1.38 -20.21
CA ILE A 138 0.64 0.32 -19.66
C ILE A 138 -0.03 -0.17 -18.39
N TYR A 139 -0.12 -1.48 -18.30
CA TYR A 139 -0.62 -2.22 -17.15
C TYR A 139 0.51 -3.03 -16.54
N TYR A 140 0.63 -2.97 -15.23
CA TYR A 140 1.57 -3.74 -14.44
C TYR A 140 0.81 -4.39 -13.29
N LYS A 141 0.73 -5.72 -13.32
CA LYS A 141 0.08 -6.52 -12.27
C LYS A 141 1.15 -7.33 -11.55
N LYS A 142 1.18 -7.24 -10.22
CA LYS A 142 1.94 -8.13 -9.35
C LYS A 142 0.97 -8.83 -8.43
N CYS A 143 1.05 -10.15 -8.35
CA CYS A 143 0.20 -10.98 -7.51
C CYS A 143 1.05 -11.81 -6.56
N PHE A 144 0.61 -11.94 -5.32
CA PHE A 144 1.16 -12.82 -4.30
C PHE A 144 0.08 -13.79 -3.84
N ILE A 145 0.47 -15.05 -3.64
CA ILE A 145 -0.37 -16.08 -3.02
C ILE A 145 0.46 -16.81 -1.98
N ASN A 146 0.08 -16.71 -0.71
CA ASN A 146 0.82 -17.26 0.42
C ASN A 146 0.07 -18.37 1.20
N GLY A 147 -0.81 -19.08 0.53
CA GLY A 147 -1.58 -20.16 1.14
C GLY A 147 -2.88 -19.70 1.79
N GLU A 148 -2.86 -18.71 2.67
CA GLU A 148 -4.06 -18.19 3.35
C GLU A 148 -4.70 -17.01 2.62
N TYR A 149 -3.87 -16.13 2.06
CA TYR A 149 -4.29 -14.91 1.37
C TYR A 149 -3.72 -14.84 -0.04
N TRP A 150 -4.41 -14.09 -0.90
CA TRP A 150 -3.84 -13.51 -2.10
C TRP A 150 -3.80 -11.99 -1.96
N ASN A 151 -2.80 -11.37 -2.57
CA ASN A 151 -2.66 -9.92 -2.64
C ASN A 151 -2.31 -9.51 -4.06
N THR A 152 -2.94 -8.48 -4.58
CA THR A 152 -2.69 -8.01 -5.94
C THR A 152 -2.42 -6.51 -5.93
N TRP A 153 -1.40 -6.11 -6.67
CA TRP A 153 -1.10 -4.73 -7.01
C TRP A 153 -1.30 -4.56 -8.51
N TYR A 154 -2.13 -3.63 -8.86
CA TYR A 154 -2.47 -3.36 -10.25
C TYR A 154 -2.24 -1.89 -10.53
N PHE A 155 -1.18 -1.59 -11.27
CA PHE A 155 -0.79 -0.24 -11.64
C PHE A 155 -1.06 -0.03 -13.11
N ASP A 156 -1.86 0.98 -13.47
CA ASP A 156 -2.13 1.35 -14.84
C ASP A 156 -1.90 2.85 -15.07
N TYR A 157 -1.29 3.18 -16.19
CA TYR A 157 -0.92 4.55 -16.54
C TYR A 157 -0.87 4.75 -18.06
N PRO A 158 -1.12 5.99 -18.54
CA PRO A 158 -0.95 6.34 -19.95
C PRO A 158 0.46 6.02 -20.43
N SER A 159 0.62 5.47 -21.64
CA SER A 159 1.90 5.03 -22.19
C SER A 159 2.94 6.15 -22.31
N TRP A 160 2.51 7.41 -22.46
CA TRP A 160 3.39 8.58 -22.49
C TRP A 160 4.08 8.87 -21.14
N LEU A 161 3.61 8.26 -20.04
CA LEU A 161 4.25 8.32 -18.71
C LEU A 161 5.27 7.19 -18.46
N ALA A 162 5.55 6.35 -19.45
CA ALA A 162 6.40 5.17 -19.30
C ALA A 162 7.77 5.50 -18.66
N ASP A 163 8.45 6.54 -19.13
CA ASP A 163 9.77 6.94 -18.61
C ASP A 163 9.72 7.34 -17.13
N SER A 164 8.60 7.89 -16.68
CA SER A 164 8.41 8.33 -15.29
C SER A 164 7.97 7.20 -14.36
N TYR A 165 7.19 6.22 -14.89
CA TYR A 165 6.51 5.24 -14.05
C TYR A 165 7.09 3.83 -14.10
N ASN A 166 7.80 3.45 -15.17
CA ASN A 166 8.47 2.14 -15.23
C ASN A 166 9.44 1.92 -14.05
N ASN A 167 10.19 2.96 -13.67
CA ASN A 167 11.11 2.89 -12.53
C ASN A 167 10.36 2.78 -11.18
N LYS A 168 9.15 3.34 -11.11
CA LYS A 168 8.32 3.25 -9.90
C LYS A 168 7.76 1.84 -9.70
N CYS A 169 7.43 1.13 -10.78
CA CYS A 169 6.99 -0.27 -10.70
C CYS A 169 8.01 -1.18 -10.01
N ALA A 170 9.31 -0.93 -10.24
CA ALA A 170 10.39 -1.70 -9.62
C ALA A 170 10.65 -1.31 -8.16
N ALA A 171 10.22 -0.13 -7.72
CA ALA A 171 10.41 0.39 -6.37
C ALA A 171 9.20 0.11 -5.45
N ILE A 172 8.10 -0.38 -6.01
CA ILE A 172 6.89 -0.74 -5.27
C ILE A 172 7.05 -2.19 -4.77
N GLU A 173 7.66 -2.34 -3.60
CA GLU A 173 7.83 -3.60 -2.87
C GLU A 173 7.29 -3.52 -1.45
#